data_fa4ea17eabb1d1184370b01279e62cd6
#
_entry.id   fa4ea17eabb1d1184370b01279e62cd6
#
_cell.length_a   1.000
_cell.length_b   1.000
_cell.length_c   1.000
_cell.angle_alpha   90.00
_cell.angle_beta   90.00
_cell.angle_gamma   90.00
#
_symmetry.space_group_name_H-M   'P 1'
#
loop_
_entity.id
_entity.type
_entity.pdbx_description
1 polymer ?
#
loop_
_entity_poly.entity_id
_entity_poly.type
_entity_poly.pdbx_seq_one_letter_code
_entity_poly.pdbx_strand_id
1 'polypeptide(L)'
;MMRKEDYTIFEYRMGKEIKFTDLIVDEKLNGIFEKVCVRTEDAGYIDMSIYRPLEWNQKPYLKPVFNFHGGGNVLGYYEQDGKYCRLLADLTGCAIINVDYALAPEFKFPKPLYSSYEAIVELLKRADELKLDSDHVMVMGHSAGGYISSCLTLMDRERQKIKIKGAILDYPPLRQEVDTELRKVPDPSKAISENRMLQYINWYYNNFDELDDILASPLLADLHDLPKTLVISAEYDALKNEEKAYADKMREAGGDVEYYEFKNCRHGFTHECFNEYMPKESCEAWNLMSDFIKKVMA
;
A
#
# COMPACT_ATOMS: atom_id res chain seq x y z
N MET A 1 -11.51 19.90 -16.08
CA MET A 1 -10.40 20.44 -16.90
C MET A 1 -9.15 20.32 -16.03
N MET A 2 -8.08 19.71 -16.53
CA MET A 2 -6.83 19.55 -15.78
C MET A 2 -6.25 20.94 -15.43
N ARG A 3 -5.74 21.10 -14.22
CA ARG A 3 -5.04 22.32 -13.79
C ARG A 3 -3.65 22.38 -14.42
N LYS A 4 -3.04 23.59 -14.47
CA LYS A 4 -1.70 23.77 -15.03
C LYS A 4 -0.66 22.89 -14.31
N GLU A 5 -0.80 22.73 -13.00
CA GLU A 5 0.06 21.93 -12.14
C GLU A 5 0.00 20.45 -12.50
N ASP A 6 -1.13 19.98 -12.99
CA ASP A 6 -1.32 18.56 -13.35
C ASP A 6 -0.44 18.15 -14.54
N TYR A 7 -0.06 19.08 -15.43
CA TYR A 7 0.84 18.79 -16.56
C TYR A 7 2.27 18.47 -16.13
N THR A 8 2.72 18.97 -14.99
CA THR A 8 4.06 18.69 -14.45
C THR A 8 4.21 17.22 -14.00
N ILE A 9 3.11 16.50 -13.77
CA ILE A 9 3.11 15.07 -13.49
C ILE A 9 3.67 14.27 -14.66
N PHE A 10 3.30 14.61 -15.90
CA PHE A 10 3.75 13.88 -17.08
C PHE A 10 5.27 14.03 -17.25
N GLU A 11 5.81 15.23 -17.00
CA GLU A 11 7.26 15.46 -17.00
C GLU A 11 7.93 14.62 -15.89
N TYR A 12 7.32 14.55 -14.70
CA TYR A 12 7.81 13.74 -13.60
C TYR A 12 7.79 12.24 -13.92
N ARG A 13 6.70 11.73 -14.47
CA ARG A 13 6.59 10.33 -14.90
C ARG A 13 7.61 9.98 -15.98
N MET A 14 7.81 10.85 -16.97
CA MET A 14 8.78 10.64 -18.05
C MET A 14 10.23 10.70 -17.59
N GLY A 15 10.54 11.50 -16.56
CA GLY A 15 11.88 11.64 -16.00
C GLY A 15 12.28 10.55 -14.99
N LYS A 16 11.35 9.64 -14.64
CA LYS A 16 11.67 8.54 -13.73
C LYS A 16 12.23 7.36 -14.49
N GLU A 17 13.52 7.10 -14.28
CA GLU A 17 14.10 5.79 -14.60
C GLU A 17 13.61 4.77 -13.59
N ILE A 18 12.81 3.82 -14.06
CA ILE A 18 12.40 2.70 -13.23
C ILE A 18 13.35 1.56 -13.52
N LYS A 19 14.10 1.21 -12.50
CA LYS A 19 14.88 -0.01 -12.51
C LYS A 19 13.93 -1.17 -12.23
N PHE A 20 13.40 -1.77 -13.30
CA PHE A 20 12.74 -3.05 -13.16
C PHE A 20 13.78 -4.08 -12.74
N THR A 21 13.59 -4.66 -11.56
CA THR A 21 14.24 -5.92 -11.26
C THR A 21 13.48 -6.98 -12.06
N ASP A 22 14.19 -7.64 -12.95
CA ASP A 22 13.63 -8.66 -13.84
C ASP A 22 12.85 -9.70 -13.03
N LEU A 23 11.55 -9.55 -13.03
CA LEU A 23 10.63 -10.59 -12.66
C LEU A 23 10.52 -11.53 -13.85
N ILE A 24 11.46 -12.43 -13.97
CA ILE A 24 11.26 -13.59 -14.81
C ILE A 24 10.27 -14.48 -14.03
N VAL A 25 8.99 -14.20 -14.22
CA VAL A 25 7.98 -15.21 -13.95
C VAL A 25 8.21 -16.28 -15.01
N ASP A 26 8.78 -17.41 -14.63
CA ASP A 26 8.90 -18.55 -15.53
C ASP A 26 7.47 -18.97 -15.93
N GLU A 27 7.06 -18.64 -17.15
CA GLU A 27 5.73 -18.96 -17.70
C GLU A 27 5.40 -20.47 -17.65
N LYS A 28 6.42 -21.33 -17.40
CA LYS A 28 6.24 -22.76 -17.22
C LYS A 28 5.63 -23.16 -15.88
N LEU A 29 5.52 -22.23 -14.93
CA LEU A 29 4.90 -22.49 -13.63
C LEU A 29 3.40 -22.19 -13.68
N ASN A 30 2.62 -23.06 -14.31
CA ASN A 30 1.18 -22.94 -14.46
C ASN A 30 0.47 -22.62 -13.14
N GLY A 31 -0.26 -21.47 -13.14
CA GLY A 31 -1.12 -21.04 -12.04
C GLY A 31 -0.44 -20.32 -10.89
N ILE A 32 0.89 -20.17 -10.89
CA ILE A 32 1.62 -19.39 -9.88
C ILE A 32 1.41 -17.89 -10.09
N PHE A 33 1.25 -17.47 -11.34
CA PHE A 33 0.99 -16.09 -11.73
C PHE A 33 -0.22 -16.03 -12.65
N GLU A 34 -1.11 -15.07 -12.36
CA GLU A 34 -2.30 -14.83 -13.16
C GLU A 34 -2.63 -13.33 -13.17
N LYS A 35 -2.92 -12.79 -14.35
CA LYS A 35 -3.47 -11.43 -14.46
C LYS A 35 -4.99 -11.51 -14.53
N VAL A 36 -5.64 -10.70 -13.72
CA VAL A 36 -7.09 -10.55 -13.70
C VAL A 36 -7.45 -9.06 -13.79
N CYS A 37 -8.64 -8.80 -14.29
CA CYS A 37 -9.14 -7.45 -14.41
C CYS A 37 -10.57 -7.41 -13.84
N VAL A 38 -10.89 -6.36 -13.11
CA VAL A 38 -12.25 -6.11 -12.60
C VAL A 38 -12.71 -4.72 -13.02
N ARG A 39 -14.02 -4.56 -13.17
CA ARG A 39 -14.60 -3.26 -13.49
C ARG A 39 -15.08 -2.58 -12.22
N THR A 40 -14.72 -1.30 -12.08
CA THR A 40 -15.17 -0.42 -11.00
C THR A 40 -15.97 0.76 -11.58
N GLU A 41 -16.82 1.37 -10.76
CA GLU A 41 -17.65 2.50 -11.16
C GLU A 41 -16.83 3.76 -11.39
N ASP A 42 -15.93 4.08 -10.44
CA ASP A 42 -15.21 5.35 -10.40
C ASP A 42 -13.98 5.41 -11.34
N ALA A 43 -13.35 4.28 -11.64
CA ALA A 43 -12.09 4.24 -12.40
C ALA A 43 -12.11 3.31 -13.62
N GLY A 44 -13.24 2.67 -13.92
CA GLY A 44 -13.32 1.71 -15.01
C GLY A 44 -12.64 0.40 -14.67
N TYR A 45 -11.67 -0.04 -15.45
CA TYR A 45 -10.99 -1.31 -15.24
C TYR A 45 -9.76 -1.15 -14.35
N ILE A 46 -9.64 -2.05 -13.36
CA ILE A 46 -8.48 -2.18 -12.47
C ILE A 46 -7.83 -3.54 -12.74
N ASP A 47 -6.57 -3.52 -13.13
CA ASP A 47 -5.78 -4.72 -13.35
C ASP A 47 -5.14 -5.18 -12.03
N MET A 48 -5.04 -6.49 -11.85
CA MET A 48 -4.42 -7.12 -10.69
C MET A 48 -3.58 -8.32 -11.13
N SER A 49 -2.45 -8.49 -10.45
CA SER A 49 -1.58 -9.67 -10.62
C SER A 49 -1.66 -10.54 -9.37
N ILE A 50 -2.11 -11.78 -9.53
CA ILE A 50 -2.20 -12.78 -8.46
C ILE A 50 -0.93 -13.60 -8.46
N TYR A 51 -0.21 -13.59 -7.36
CA TYR A 51 0.97 -14.43 -7.10
C TYR A 51 0.57 -15.52 -6.09
N ARG A 52 0.67 -16.79 -6.50
CA ARG A 52 0.35 -17.94 -5.67
C ARG A 52 1.65 -18.67 -5.23
N PRO A 53 1.69 -19.30 -4.04
CA PRO A 53 2.85 -20.09 -3.62
C PRO A 53 3.08 -21.29 -4.56
N LEU A 54 4.30 -21.83 -4.59
CA LEU A 54 4.66 -22.95 -5.46
C LEU A 54 3.72 -24.16 -5.32
N GLU A 55 3.26 -24.43 -4.10
CA GLU A 55 2.38 -25.57 -3.79
C GLU A 55 0.90 -25.18 -3.67
N TRP A 56 0.48 -24.12 -4.36
CA TRP A 56 -0.87 -23.55 -4.23
C TRP A 56 -2.00 -24.55 -4.50
N ASN A 57 -1.78 -25.51 -5.39
CA ASN A 57 -2.77 -26.52 -5.78
C ASN A 57 -2.99 -27.62 -4.74
N GLN A 58 -2.17 -27.67 -3.69
CA GLN A 58 -2.34 -28.58 -2.55
C GLN A 58 -3.38 -28.07 -1.54
N LYS A 59 -3.81 -26.80 -1.67
CA LYS A 59 -4.82 -26.17 -0.81
C LYS A 59 -6.10 -25.95 -1.61
N PRO A 60 -7.28 -26.14 -1.00
CA PRO A 60 -8.55 -25.85 -1.68
C PRO A 60 -8.73 -24.37 -1.98
N TYR A 61 -8.30 -23.51 -1.05
CA TYR A 61 -8.35 -22.05 -1.14
C TYR A 61 -7.09 -21.44 -0.53
N LEU A 62 -6.70 -20.27 -1.05
CA LEU A 62 -5.60 -19.43 -0.53
C LEU A 62 -6.16 -18.16 0.10
N LYS A 63 -5.63 -17.76 1.24
CA LYS A 63 -5.99 -16.51 1.89
C LYS A 63 -5.41 -15.33 1.10
N PRO A 64 -6.22 -14.37 0.61
CA PRO A 64 -5.73 -13.26 -0.20
C PRO A 64 -5.16 -12.13 0.65
N VAL A 65 -4.03 -11.59 0.21
CA VAL A 65 -3.41 -10.37 0.71
C VAL A 65 -3.29 -9.38 -0.44
N PHE A 66 -4.03 -8.28 -0.40
CA PHE A 66 -3.99 -7.25 -1.44
C PHE A 66 -2.86 -6.28 -1.16
N ASN A 67 -1.93 -6.16 -2.10
CA ASN A 67 -0.80 -5.25 -2.05
C ASN A 67 -1.05 -4.02 -2.92
N PHE A 68 -0.76 -2.84 -2.38
CA PHE A 68 -0.83 -1.55 -3.05
C PHE A 68 0.57 -0.95 -3.13
N HIS A 69 1.03 -0.67 -4.35
CA HIS A 69 2.37 -0.15 -4.58
C HIS A 69 2.54 1.31 -4.13
N GLY A 70 3.79 1.72 -3.91
CA GLY A 70 4.16 3.11 -3.67
C GLY A 70 4.12 3.97 -4.93
N GLY A 71 4.41 5.27 -4.78
CA GLY A 71 4.50 6.18 -5.91
C GLY A 71 3.70 7.47 -5.79
N GLY A 72 3.30 7.86 -4.56
CA GLY A 72 2.63 9.14 -4.29
C GLY A 72 1.26 9.29 -4.95
N ASN A 73 0.58 8.19 -5.23
CA ASN A 73 -0.70 8.13 -5.97
C ASN A 73 -0.61 8.66 -7.42
N VAL A 74 0.60 8.79 -7.99
CA VAL A 74 0.83 9.35 -9.33
C VAL A 74 1.72 8.48 -10.22
N LEU A 75 2.56 7.61 -9.65
CA LEU A 75 3.41 6.68 -10.39
C LEU A 75 2.77 5.30 -10.45
N GLY A 76 2.66 4.73 -11.65
CA GLY A 76 1.90 3.53 -11.96
C GLY A 76 2.74 2.28 -12.20
N TYR A 77 3.83 2.12 -11.51
CA TYR A 77 4.74 0.99 -11.75
C TYR A 77 4.54 -0.12 -10.72
N TYR A 78 3.36 -0.69 -10.68
CA TYR A 78 3.01 -1.74 -9.73
C TYR A 78 3.88 -3.01 -9.90
N GLU A 79 4.46 -3.23 -11.07
CA GLU A 79 5.37 -4.34 -11.34
C GLU A 79 6.63 -4.31 -10.46
N GLN A 80 7.03 -3.15 -9.93
CA GLN A 80 8.15 -3.05 -8.99
C GLN A 80 7.97 -3.93 -7.75
N ASP A 81 6.71 -4.15 -7.35
CA ASP A 81 6.35 -4.95 -6.17
C ASP A 81 6.24 -6.45 -6.47
N GLY A 82 6.18 -6.83 -7.74
CA GLY A 82 5.91 -8.22 -8.15
C GLY A 82 6.89 -9.23 -7.57
N LYS A 83 8.21 -8.90 -7.55
CA LYS A 83 9.26 -9.72 -6.92
C LYS A 83 8.96 -10.00 -5.45
N TYR A 84 8.49 -9.00 -4.71
CA TYR A 84 8.18 -9.11 -3.30
C TYR A 84 6.84 -9.82 -3.07
N CYS A 85 5.86 -9.59 -3.94
CA CYS A 85 4.61 -10.35 -3.95
C CYS A 85 4.89 -11.84 -4.15
N ARG A 86 5.78 -12.19 -5.07
CA ARG A 86 6.23 -13.57 -5.28
C ARG A 86 6.89 -14.15 -4.04
N LEU A 87 7.84 -13.40 -3.44
CA LEU A 87 8.53 -13.80 -2.21
C LEU A 87 7.53 -14.05 -1.07
N LEU A 88 6.62 -13.11 -0.82
CA LEU A 88 5.62 -13.25 0.24
C LEU A 88 4.67 -14.42 -0.01
N ALA A 89 4.26 -14.68 -1.25
CA ALA A 89 3.42 -15.83 -1.57
C ALA A 89 4.08 -17.13 -1.12
N ASP A 90 5.36 -17.31 -1.42
CA ASP A 90 6.10 -18.52 -1.01
C ASP A 90 6.35 -18.58 0.50
N LEU A 91 6.69 -17.47 1.14
CA LEU A 91 6.97 -17.41 2.57
C LEU A 91 5.73 -17.64 3.43
N THR A 92 4.56 -17.18 2.96
CA THR A 92 3.32 -17.19 3.76
C THR A 92 2.34 -18.29 3.39
N GLY A 93 2.44 -18.79 2.15
CA GLY A 93 1.44 -19.69 1.59
C GLY A 93 0.10 -19.03 1.29
N CYS A 94 0.07 -17.69 1.20
CA CYS A 94 -1.08 -16.86 0.81
C CYS A 94 -1.06 -16.56 -0.70
N ALA A 95 -2.19 -16.13 -1.25
CA ALA A 95 -2.23 -15.47 -2.55
C ALA A 95 -1.96 -13.97 -2.35
N ILE A 96 -0.88 -13.46 -2.93
CA ILE A 96 -0.57 -12.02 -2.89
C ILE A 96 -1.09 -11.39 -4.18
N ILE A 97 -1.97 -10.40 -4.04
CA ILE A 97 -2.65 -9.75 -5.16
C ILE A 97 -2.16 -8.33 -5.28
N ASN A 98 -1.33 -8.08 -6.28
CA ASN A 98 -0.76 -6.77 -6.54
C ASN A 98 -1.72 -5.94 -7.40
N VAL A 99 -2.18 -4.81 -6.88
CA VAL A 99 -3.25 -3.99 -7.47
C VAL A 99 -2.68 -2.82 -8.22
N ASP A 100 -3.00 -2.69 -9.51
CA ASP A 100 -2.71 -1.53 -10.35
C ASP A 100 -3.83 -0.49 -10.18
N TYR A 101 -3.81 0.20 -9.05
CA TYR A 101 -4.87 1.12 -8.66
C TYR A 101 -4.89 2.41 -9.48
N ALA A 102 -6.04 3.07 -9.53
CA ALA A 102 -6.24 4.32 -10.27
C ALA A 102 -5.35 5.46 -9.74
N LEU A 103 -4.75 6.23 -10.65
CA LEU A 103 -3.74 7.23 -10.34
C LEU A 103 -4.19 8.65 -10.70
N ALA A 104 -3.68 9.61 -9.94
CA ALA A 104 -3.80 11.02 -10.30
C ALA A 104 -2.79 11.38 -11.43
N PRO A 105 -3.11 12.36 -12.26
CA PRO A 105 -4.23 13.29 -12.18
C PRO A 105 -5.51 12.81 -12.87
N GLU A 106 -5.46 11.63 -13.49
CA GLU A 106 -6.59 11.04 -14.21
C GLU A 106 -7.74 10.75 -13.23
N PHE A 107 -7.38 10.25 -12.05
CA PHE A 107 -8.29 9.95 -10.96
C PHE A 107 -7.76 10.59 -9.66
N LYS A 108 -8.32 11.73 -9.27
CA LYS A 108 -7.97 12.43 -8.04
C LYS A 108 -8.76 11.89 -6.85
N PHE A 109 -8.31 12.25 -5.65
CA PHE A 109 -9.01 11.97 -4.40
C PHE A 109 -10.52 12.31 -4.51
N PRO A 110 -11.42 11.48 -3.99
CA PRO A 110 -11.18 10.19 -3.33
C PRO A 110 -11.31 8.95 -4.25
N LYS A 111 -11.41 9.11 -5.57
CA LYS A 111 -11.71 8.03 -6.54
C LYS A 111 -10.77 6.83 -6.46
N PRO A 112 -9.42 7.00 -6.32
CA PRO A 112 -8.52 5.86 -6.18
C PRO A 112 -8.85 4.98 -4.97
N LEU A 113 -9.32 5.55 -3.87
CA LEU A 113 -9.70 4.80 -2.68
C LEU A 113 -10.98 3.99 -2.91
N TYR A 114 -12.00 4.63 -3.49
CA TYR A 114 -13.27 3.97 -3.76
C TYR A 114 -13.14 2.86 -4.79
N SER A 115 -12.41 3.12 -5.88
CA SER A 115 -12.14 2.10 -6.90
C SER A 115 -11.29 0.95 -6.37
N SER A 116 -10.31 1.21 -5.49
CA SER A 116 -9.52 0.16 -4.84
C SER A 116 -10.38 -0.73 -3.94
N TYR A 117 -11.26 -0.14 -3.13
CA TYR A 117 -12.20 -0.88 -2.30
C TYR A 117 -13.15 -1.74 -3.14
N GLU A 118 -13.75 -1.12 -4.16
CA GLU A 118 -14.67 -1.81 -5.08
C GLU A 118 -13.96 -2.94 -5.83
N ALA A 119 -12.73 -2.72 -6.26
CA ALA A 119 -11.94 -3.71 -6.97
C ALA A 119 -11.71 -4.98 -6.14
N ILE A 120 -11.45 -4.84 -4.83
CA ILE A 120 -11.37 -5.99 -3.92
C ILE A 120 -12.73 -6.70 -3.86
N VAL A 121 -13.82 -5.95 -3.64
CA VAL A 121 -15.17 -6.52 -3.57
C VAL A 121 -15.53 -7.28 -4.85
N GLU A 122 -15.24 -6.70 -6.02
CA GLU A 122 -15.53 -7.35 -7.30
C GLU A 122 -14.67 -8.61 -7.54
N LEU A 123 -13.39 -8.58 -7.15
CA LEU A 123 -12.54 -9.77 -7.24
C LEU A 123 -13.04 -10.89 -6.34
N LEU A 124 -13.43 -10.57 -5.11
CA LEU A 124 -13.93 -11.56 -4.14
C LEU A 124 -15.25 -12.22 -4.56
N LYS A 125 -16.05 -11.62 -5.43
CA LYS A 125 -17.20 -12.30 -6.06
C LYS A 125 -16.77 -13.49 -6.94
N ARG A 126 -15.52 -13.52 -7.38
CA ARG A 126 -14.89 -14.59 -8.15
C ARG A 126 -14.00 -15.50 -7.29
N ALA A 127 -14.13 -15.43 -5.95
CA ALA A 127 -13.27 -16.14 -5.02
C ALA A 127 -13.20 -17.66 -5.29
N ASP A 128 -14.34 -18.31 -5.55
CA ASP A 128 -14.41 -19.74 -5.87
C ASP A 128 -13.64 -20.09 -7.17
N GLU A 129 -13.82 -19.27 -8.22
CA GLU A 129 -13.12 -19.42 -9.50
C GLU A 129 -11.60 -19.29 -9.31
N LEU A 130 -11.19 -18.26 -8.53
CA LEU A 130 -9.78 -17.93 -8.31
C LEU A 130 -9.13 -18.73 -7.17
N LYS A 131 -9.88 -19.61 -6.50
CA LYS A 131 -9.43 -20.37 -5.34
C LYS A 131 -8.95 -19.50 -4.17
N LEU A 132 -9.69 -18.44 -3.87
CA LEU A 132 -9.42 -17.51 -2.79
C LEU A 132 -10.39 -17.73 -1.62
N ASP A 133 -9.87 -17.64 -0.39
CA ASP A 133 -10.65 -17.64 0.85
C ASP A 133 -11.12 -16.22 1.17
N SER A 134 -12.37 -15.91 0.82
CA SER A 134 -12.96 -14.60 1.02
C SER A 134 -13.21 -14.21 2.50
N ASP A 135 -13.13 -15.15 3.43
CA ASP A 135 -13.32 -14.87 4.85
C ASP A 135 -12.03 -14.42 5.56
N HIS A 136 -10.88 -14.58 4.90
CA HIS A 136 -9.56 -14.24 5.42
C HIS A 136 -8.81 -13.30 4.48
N VAL A 137 -9.14 -12.02 4.51
CA VAL A 137 -8.56 -10.98 3.64
C VAL A 137 -7.64 -10.06 4.44
N MET A 138 -6.46 -9.74 3.88
CA MET A 138 -5.59 -8.68 4.38
C MET A 138 -5.32 -7.64 3.29
N VAL A 139 -4.94 -6.44 3.73
CA VAL A 139 -4.43 -5.37 2.87
C VAL A 139 -3.03 -4.98 3.30
N MET A 140 -2.18 -4.62 2.36
CA MET A 140 -0.85 -4.09 2.63
C MET A 140 -0.42 -3.10 1.56
N GLY A 141 0.56 -2.29 1.89
CA GLY A 141 1.14 -1.41 0.89
C GLY A 141 2.27 -0.55 1.42
N HIS A 142 2.96 0.11 0.50
CA HIS A 142 4.17 0.88 0.74
C HIS A 142 3.93 2.34 0.39
N SER A 143 4.33 3.29 1.25
CA SER A 143 4.15 4.72 0.99
C SER A 143 2.68 5.05 0.65
N ALA A 144 2.39 5.56 -0.54
CA ALA A 144 1.02 5.81 -1.01
C ALA A 144 0.12 4.55 -0.92
N GLY A 145 0.65 3.36 -1.20
CA GLY A 145 -0.09 2.10 -1.05
C GLY A 145 -0.40 1.76 0.41
N GLY A 146 0.51 2.09 1.33
CA GLY A 146 0.26 1.98 2.76
C GLY A 146 -0.85 2.94 3.23
N TYR A 147 -0.87 4.16 2.69
CA TYR A 147 -1.97 5.09 2.89
C TYR A 147 -3.30 4.52 2.37
N ILE A 148 -3.33 4.00 1.12
CA ILE A 148 -4.53 3.35 0.57
C ILE A 148 -4.98 2.23 1.52
N SER A 149 -4.08 1.36 1.94
CA SER A 149 -4.39 0.25 2.85
C SER A 149 -5.02 0.74 4.16
N SER A 150 -4.50 1.82 4.76
CA SER A 150 -5.09 2.40 5.97
C SER A 150 -6.51 2.94 5.72
N CYS A 151 -6.75 3.62 4.60
CA CYS A 151 -8.08 4.11 4.21
C CYS A 151 -9.06 2.95 3.98
N LEU A 152 -8.61 1.86 3.35
CA LEU A 152 -9.45 0.68 3.12
C LEU A 152 -9.91 0.04 4.43
N THR A 153 -9.09 0.02 5.48
CA THR A 153 -9.53 -0.47 6.81
C THR A 153 -10.60 0.41 7.42
N LEU A 154 -10.47 1.74 7.31
CA LEU A 154 -11.51 2.70 7.76
C LEU A 154 -12.81 2.50 6.98
N MET A 155 -12.72 2.40 5.66
CA MET A 155 -13.89 2.17 4.80
C MET A 155 -14.57 0.83 5.08
N ASP A 156 -13.79 -0.23 5.33
CA ASP A 156 -14.35 -1.56 5.55
C ASP A 156 -14.98 -1.69 6.94
N ARG A 157 -14.46 -1.00 7.95
CA ARG A 157 -15.14 -0.90 9.25
C ARG A 157 -16.60 -0.46 9.11
N GLU A 158 -16.85 0.53 8.27
CA GLU A 158 -18.19 1.07 8.04
C GLU A 158 -19.03 0.22 7.07
N ARG A 159 -18.39 -0.31 6.02
CA ARG A 159 -19.10 -0.99 4.92
C ARG A 159 -19.26 -2.49 5.10
N GLN A 160 -18.35 -3.13 5.84
CA GLN A 160 -18.35 -4.57 6.19
C GLN A 160 -18.49 -5.52 4.99
N LYS A 161 -17.98 -5.14 3.80
CA LYS A 161 -18.10 -5.96 2.58
C LYS A 161 -16.90 -6.89 2.38
N ILE A 162 -15.71 -6.52 2.88
CA ILE A 162 -14.47 -7.28 2.73
C ILE A 162 -14.15 -8.05 4.02
N LYS A 163 -14.41 -7.44 5.17
CA LYS A 163 -14.08 -7.96 6.51
C LYS A 163 -12.57 -8.18 6.69
N ILE A 164 -11.82 -7.11 6.45
CA ILE A 164 -10.35 -7.11 6.52
C ILE A 164 -9.88 -7.57 7.90
N LYS A 165 -9.01 -8.58 7.95
CA LYS A 165 -8.48 -9.20 9.18
C LYS A 165 -7.18 -8.56 9.66
N GLY A 166 -6.41 -7.96 8.74
CA GLY A 166 -5.17 -7.30 9.08
C GLY A 166 -4.70 -6.33 8.02
N ALA A 167 -3.81 -5.41 8.43
CA ALA A 167 -3.20 -4.44 7.55
C ALA A 167 -1.69 -4.33 7.80
N ILE A 168 -0.90 -4.12 6.75
CA ILE A 168 0.52 -3.75 6.84
C ILE A 168 0.69 -2.39 6.16
N LEU A 169 1.19 -1.44 6.91
CA LEU A 169 1.39 -0.06 6.53
C LEU A 169 2.89 0.24 6.54
N ASP A 170 3.55 0.12 5.39
CA ASP A 170 5.00 0.33 5.26
C ASP A 170 5.28 1.79 4.87
N TYR A 171 5.81 2.56 5.78
CA TYR A 171 6.09 4.01 5.74
C TYR A 171 5.00 4.87 5.05
N PRO A 172 3.74 4.81 5.49
CA PRO A 172 2.62 5.48 4.84
C PRO A 172 2.53 6.98 5.17
N PRO A 173 2.09 7.84 4.24
CA PRO A 173 1.62 9.19 4.59
C PRO A 173 0.23 9.12 5.24
N LEU A 174 0.12 9.46 6.51
CA LEU A 174 -1.12 9.37 7.29
C LEU A 174 -1.70 10.73 7.71
N ARG A 175 -0.98 11.82 7.45
CA ARG A 175 -1.42 13.21 7.62
C ARG A 175 -0.94 14.04 6.44
N GLN A 176 -1.86 14.60 5.67
CA GLN A 176 -1.56 15.39 4.46
C GLN A 176 -1.27 16.86 4.80
N GLU A 177 -0.30 17.08 5.65
CA GLU A 177 0.15 18.38 6.08
C GLU A 177 1.67 18.46 5.97
N VAL A 178 2.24 19.55 5.47
CA VAL A 178 3.67 19.61 5.13
C VAL A 178 4.47 20.36 6.20
N ASP A 179 3.97 21.48 6.68
CA ASP A 179 4.65 22.32 7.67
C ASP A 179 4.15 22.03 9.08
N THR A 180 4.63 20.94 9.67
CA THR A 180 4.24 20.53 11.03
C THR A 180 5.41 19.95 11.82
N GLU A 181 5.23 19.92 13.15
CA GLU A 181 6.15 19.20 14.05
C GLU A 181 6.27 17.71 13.66
N LEU A 182 5.22 17.13 13.04
CA LEU A 182 5.23 15.74 12.60
C LEU A 182 6.26 15.47 11.50
N ARG A 183 6.66 16.49 10.72
CA ARG A 183 7.65 16.37 9.64
C ARG A 183 9.09 16.52 10.08
N LYS A 184 9.34 16.74 11.36
CA LYS A 184 10.72 16.88 11.88
C LYS A 184 11.45 15.54 11.90
N VAL A 185 12.60 15.51 11.27
CA VAL A 185 13.51 14.36 11.21
C VAL A 185 14.90 14.73 11.69
N PRO A 186 15.72 13.75 12.15
CA PRO A 186 17.07 14.01 12.62
C PRO A 186 17.98 14.63 11.55
N ASP A 187 17.77 14.28 10.27
CA ASP A 187 18.56 14.77 9.14
C ASP A 187 17.64 15.03 7.94
N PRO A 188 17.19 16.28 7.73
CA PRO A 188 16.28 16.63 6.62
C PRO A 188 16.84 16.32 5.22
N SER A 189 18.17 16.26 5.08
CA SER A 189 18.81 15.96 3.77
C SER A 189 18.58 14.52 3.31
N LYS A 190 18.17 13.64 4.23
CA LYS A 190 17.88 12.22 3.98
C LYS A 190 16.40 11.94 3.79
N ALA A 191 15.53 12.89 4.10
CA ALA A 191 14.09 12.75 4.02
C ALA A 191 13.53 13.15 2.64
N ILE A 192 12.28 12.78 2.38
CA ILE A 192 11.53 13.36 1.25
C ILE A 192 11.41 14.87 1.48
N SER A 193 11.77 15.66 0.47
CA SER A 193 11.71 17.12 0.60
C SER A 193 10.26 17.62 0.68
N GLU A 194 10.04 18.72 1.41
CA GLU A 194 8.74 19.40 1.50
C GLU A 194 8.17 19.72 0.12
N ASN A 195 9.01 20.22 -0.80
CA ASN A 195 8.59 20.51 -2.17
C ASN A 195 8.03 19.26 -2.87
N ARG A 196 8.63 18.09 -2.65
CA ARG A 196 8.14 16.83 -3.23
C ARG A 196 6.81 16.42 -2.61
N MET A 197 6.66 16.54 -1.30
CA MET A 197 5.40 16.27 -0.62
C MET A 197 4.29 17.20 -1.10
N LEU A 198 4.56 18.51 -1.21
CA LEU A 198 3.62 19.49 -1.77
C LEU A 198 3.23 19.16 -3.22
N GLN A 199 4.17 18.68 -4.04
CA GLN A 199 3.84 18.26 -5.41
C GLN A 199 2.86 17.09 -5.41
N TYR A 200 3.08 16.05 -4.59
CA TYR A 200 2.15 14.93 -4.48
C TYR A 200 0.76 15.38 -4.02
N ILE A 201 0.68 16.25 -3.01
CA ILE A 201 -0.58 16.84 -2.54
C ILE A 201 -1.28 17.57 -3.68
N ASN A 202 -0.59 18.48 -4.38
CA ASN A 202 -1.17 19.24 -5.48
C ASN A 202 -1.64 18.37 -6.65
N TRP A 203 -0.95 17.27 -6.91
CA TRP A 203 -1.33 16.35 -7.99
C TRP A 203 -2.51 15.47 -7.63
N TYR A 204 -2.59 15.01 -6.39
CA TYR A 204 -3.58 14.03 -5.95
C TYR A 204 -4.90 14.66 -5.50
N TYR A 205 -4.85 15.77 -4.74
CA TYR A 205 -6.04 16.44 -4.22
C TYR A 205 -6.56 17.53 -5.18
N ASN A 206 -7.87 17.80 -5.13
CA ASN A 206 -8.48 18.85 -5.95
C ASN A 206 -8.24 20.25 -5.35
N ASN A 207 -8.22 20.33 -4.02
CA ASN A 207 -7.98 21.54 -3.23
C ASN A 207 -7.47 21.18 -1.84
N PHE A 208 -7.01 22.16 -1.08
CA PHE A 208 -6.46 21.96 0.26
C PHE A 208 -7.52 21.68 1.33
N ASP A 209 -8.80 21.99 1.09
CA ASP A 209 -9.88 21.70 2.05
C ASP A 209 -10.10 20.19 2.21
N GLU A 210 -9.73 19.40 1.19
CA GLU A 210 -9.80 17.93 1.24
C GLU A 210 -8.78 17.31 2.21
N LEU A 211 -7.72 18.01 2.59
CA LEU A 211 -6.64 17.44 3.41
C LEU A 211 -7.07 17.10 4.84
N ASP A 212 -8.14 17.72 5.33
CA ASP A 212 -8.72 17.43 6.65
C ASP A 212 -9.80 16.34 6.61
N ASP A 213 -10.10 15.78 5.44
CA ASP A 213 -10.93 14.57 5.33
C ASP A 213 -10.20 13.38 5.97
N ILE A 214 -10.93 12.55 6.71
CA ILE A 214 -10.36 11.37 7.39
C ILE A 214 -9.79 10.32 6.43
N LEU A 215 -10.27 10.28 5.18
CA LEU A 215 -9.69 9.44 4.14
C LEU A 215 -8.50 10.11 3.44
N ALA A 216 -8.33 11.43 3.51
CA ALA A 216 -7.11 12.10 3.08
C ALA A 216 -6.02 12.00 4.15
N SER A 217 -6.40 12.13 5.41
CA SER A 217 -5.52 12.13 6.58
C SER A 217 -5.99 11.12 7.63
N PRO A 218 -5.71 9.82 7.46
CA PRO A 218 -6.18 8.76 8.36
C PRO A 218 -5.83 8.96 9.84
N LEU A 219 -4.77 9.70 10.13
CA LEU A 219 -4.42 10.08 11.51
C LEU A 219 -5.52 10.90 12.21
N LEU A 220 -6.38 11.60 11.46
CA LEU A 220 -7.50 12.37 12.02
C LEU A 220 -8.70 11.49 12.39
N ALA A 221 -8.83 10.31 11.77
CA ALA A 221 -9.95 9.41 11.97
C ALA A 221 -10.01 8.88 13.41
N ASP A 222 -11.18 8.42 13.84
CA ASP A 222 -11.31 7.52 14.96
C ASP A 222 -10.76 6.14 14.56
N LEU A 223 -9.85 5.56 15.38
CA LEU A 223 -9.12 4.34 15.05
C LEU A 223 -9.59 3.11 15.87
N HIS A 224 -10.76 3.18 16.53
CA HIS A 224 -11.31 2.01 17.20
C HIS A 224 -11.79 0.95 16.19
N ASP A 225 -11.85 -0.30 16.63
CA ASP A 225 -12.38 -1.45 15.87
C ASP A 225 -11.71 -1.66 14.50
N LEU A 226 -10.47 -1.20 14.33
CA LEU A 226 -9.67 -1.51 13.14
C LEU A 226 -9.01 -2.90 13.26
N PRO A 227 -8.72 -3.55 12.13
CA PRO A 227 -8.08 -4.86 12.13
C PRO A 227 -6.66 -4.77 12.71
N LYS A 228 -6.08 -5.94 13.07
CA LYS A 228 -4.68 -6.03 13.47
C LYS A 228 -3.79 -5.31 12.46
N THR A 229 -2.92 -4.42 12.93
CA THR A 229 -2.12 -3.58 12.04
C THR A 229 -0.64 -3.64 12.39
N LEU A 230 0.21 -3.82 11.37
CA LEU A 230 1.64 -3.60 11.45
C LEU A 230 1.97 -2.27 10.79
N VAL A 231 2.61 -1.37 11.52
CA VAL A 231 3.13 -0.10 10.99
C VAL A 231 4.66 -0.18 10.99
N ILE A 232 5.26 -0.04 9.82
CA ILE A 232 6.71 0.01 9.62
C ILE A 232 7.10 1.45 9.30
N SER A 233 8.20 1.90 9.90
CA SER A 233 8.69 3.26 9.83
C SER A 233 10.20 3.29 9.56
N ALA A 234 10.71 4.37 8.99
CA ALA A 234 12.13 4.59 8.75
C ALA A 234 12.64 5.83 9.50
N GLU A 235 13.79 5.73 10.17
CA GLU A 235 14.30 6.78 11.07
C GLU A 235 14.47 8.14 10.41
N TYR A 236 14.91 8.17 9.14
CA TYR A 236 15.12 9.40 8.37
C TYR A 236 13.97 9.74 7.42
N ASP A 237 12.77 9.20 7.67
CA ASP A 237 11.58 9.54 6.91
C ASP A 237 10.84 10.73 7.51
N ALA A 238 10.41 11.67 6.67
CA ALA A 238 9.57 12.79 7.10
C ALA A 238 8.18 12.34 7.58
N LEU A 239 7.77 11.11 7.26
CA LEU A 239 6.47 10.52 7.64
C LEU A 239 6.51 9.82 9.02
N LYS A 240 7.71 9.57 9.54
CA LYS A 240 7.94 8.76 10.76
C LYS A 240 7.08 9.14 11.96
N ASN A 241 6.97 10.43 12.25
CA ASN A 241 6.29 10.87 13.47
C ASN A 241 4.77 10.71 13.36
N GLU A 242 4.19 10.87 12.17
CA GLU A 242 2.77 10.62 11.96
C GLU A 242 2.43 9.13 11.98
N GLU A 243 3.33 8.28 11.48
CA GLU A 243 3.22 6.82 11.56
C GLU A 243 3.21 6.35 13.02
N LYS A 244 4.13 6.91 13.82
CA LYS A 244 4.16 6.64 15.25
C LYS A 244 2.90 7.17 15.96
N ALA A 245 2.47 8.38 15.65
CA ALA A 245 1.26 8.98 16.22
C ALA A 245 0.01 8.15 15.88
N TYR A 246 -0.07 7.63 14.66
CA TYR A 246 -1.15 6.74 14.22
C TYR A 246 -1.16 5.44 15.04
N ALA A 247 0.01 4.79 15.18
CA ALA A 247 0.12 3.57 15.97
C ALA A 247 -0.22 3.80 17.46
N ASP A 248 0.23 4.91 18.05
CA ASP A 248 -0.09 5.26 19.42
C ASP A 248 -1.59 5.53 19.60
N LYS A 249 -2.20 6.32 18.69
CA LYS A 249 -3.64 6.61 18.71
C LYS A 249 -4.49 5.34 18.53
N MET A 250 -4.08 4.43 17.64
CA MET A 250 -4.76 3.15 17.48
C MET A 250 -4.68 2.29 18.74
N ARG A 251 -3.52 2.28 19.40
CA ARG A 251 -3.34 1.57 20.69
C ARG A 251 -4.19 2.18 21.81
N GLU A 252 -4.27 3.49 21.89
CA GLU A 252 -5.13 4.21 22.83
C GLU A 252 -6.62 3.92 22.61
N ALA A 253 -7.02 3.71 21.33
CA ALA A 253 -8.36 3.26 20.96
C ALA A 253 -8.63 1.77 21.24
N GLY A 254 -7.67 1.04 21.84
CA GLY A 254 -7.81 -0.39 22.16
C GLY A 254 -7.48 -1.33 20.99
N GLY A 255 -6.91 -0.82 19.90
CA GLY A 255 -6.54 -1.60 18.71
C GLY A 255 -5.28 -2.45 18.92
N ASP A 256 -5.20 -3.56 18.19
CA ASP A 256 -4.01 -4.45 18.15
C ASP A 256 -3.05 -3.94 17.07
N VAL A 257 -2.03 -3.19 17.50
CA VAL A 257 -1.05 -2.56 16.59
C VAL A 257 0.39 -2.86 16.99
N GLU A 258 1.17 -3.32 16.03
CA GLU A 258 2.62 -3.47 16.09
C GLU A 258 3.28 -2.29 15.37
N TYR A 259 4.25 -1.63 15.99
CA TYR A 259 5.01 -0.53 15.39
C TYR A 259 6.49 -0.88 15.38
N TYR A 260 7.14 -0.71 14.24
CA TYR A 260 8.56 -1.02 14.06
C TYR A 260 9.27 0.10 13.32
N GLU A 261 10.30 0.71 13.95
CA GLU A 261 11.14 1.75 13.34
C GLU A 261 12.49 1.17 12.94
N PHE A 262 12.80 1.18 11.65
CA PHE A 262 14.10 0.77 11.12
C PHE A 262 15.11 1.90 11.24
N LYS A 263 16.18 1.65 12.00
CA LYS A 263 17.25 2.62 12.23
C LYS A 263 18.12 2.82 11.00
N ASN A 264 18.59 4.05 10.81
CA ASN A 264 19.39 4.51 9.68
C ASN A 264 18.70 4.40 8.30
N CYS A 265 17.46 3.96 8.25
CA CYS A 265 16.69 3.81 7.01
C CYS A 265 16.05 5.12 6.57
N ARG A 266 15.80 5.20 5.26
CA ARG A 266 15.11 6.29 4.57
C ARG A 266 13.79 5.78 3.98
N HIS A 267 12.94 6.70 3.56
CA HIS A 267 11.74 6.35 2.78
C HIS A 267 12.09 5.50 1.56
N GLY A 268 11.42 4.37 1.37
CA GLY A 268 11.67 3.48 0.21
C GLY A 268 12.78 2.43 0.43
N PHE A 269 13.34 2.30 1.64
CA PHE A 269 14.47 1.39 1.92
C PHE A 269 14.18 -0.09 1.63
N THR A 270 12.91 -0.48 1.55
CA THR A 270 12.48 -1.86 1.35
C THR A 270 12.55 -2.33 -0.10
N HIS A 271 12.63 -1.41 -1.09
CA HIS A 271 12.54 -1.74 -2.51
C HIS A 271 13.84 -1.48 -3.27
N GLU A 272 14.34 -2.51 -3.94
CA GLU A 272 15.60 -2.48 -4.71
C GLU A 272 15.62 -1.48 -5.87
N CYS A 273 14.44 -1.09 -6.36
CA CYS A 273 14.32 -0.10 -7.44
C CYS A 273 14.62 1.34 -6.98
N PHE A 274 14.69 1.61 -5.67
CA PHE A 274 14.97 2.93 -5.13
C PHE A 274 16.45 3.10 -4.74
N ASN A 275 16.95 4.34 -4.81
CA ASN A 275 18.32 4.66 -4.39
C ASN A 275 18.51 4.52 -2.87
N GLU A 276 17.42 4.54 -2.13
CA GLU A 276 17.35 4.43 -0.67
C GLU A 276 17.40 2.97 -0.18
N TYR A 277 17.42 2.02 -1.10
CA TYR A 277 17.42 0.59 -0.80
C TYR A 277 18.55 0.18 0.15
N MET A 278 18.17 -0.53 1.21
CA MET A 278 19.10 -1.08 2.21
C MET A 278 18.89 -2.60 2.30
N PRO A 279 19.73 -3.42 1.64
CA PRO A 279 19.47 -4.85 1.45
C PRO A 279 19.20 -5.64 2.72
N LYS A 280 19.95 -5.37 3.78
CA LYS A 280 19.82 -6.06 5.06
C LYS A 280 18.50 -5.70 5.75
N GLU A 281 18.24 -4.42 5.91
CA GLU A 281 17.05 -3.88 6.57
C GLU A 281 15.79 -4.18 5.75
N SER A 282 15.89 -4.17 4.42
CA SER A 282 14.84 -4.62 3.51
C SER A 282 14.48 -6.09 3.77
N CYS A 283 15.48 -6.98 3.82
CA CYS A 283 15.25 -8.40 4.12
C CYS A 283 14.57 -8.59 5.49
N GLU A 284 15.01 -7.85 6.51
CA GLU A 284 14.41 -7.87 7.84
C GLU A 284 12.94 -7.40 7.81
N ALA A 285 12.65 -6.32 7.06
CA ALA A 285 11.29 -5.78 6.92
C ALA A 285 10.35 -6.77 6.21
N TRP A 286 10.79 -7.38 5.11
CA TRP A 286 9.99 -8.37 4.40
C TRP A 286 9.75 -9.64 5.22
N ASN A 287 10.71 -10.08 6.04
CA ASN A 287 10.52 -11.17 6.99
C ASN A 287 9.50 -10.79 8.07
N LEU A 288 9.59 -9.58 8.63
CA LEU A 288 8.63 -9.06 9.60
C LEU A 288 7.20 -9.04 9.04
N MET A 289 7.02 -8.55 7.81
CA MET A 289 5.74 -8.57 7.10
C MET A 289 5.22 -10.00 6.90
N SER A 290 6.10 -10.92 6.46
CA SER A 290 5.75 -12.34 6.29
C SER A 290 5.27 -12.98 7.60
N ASP A 291 5.97 -12.74 8.71
CA ASP A 291 5.63 -13.31 10.00
C ASP A 291 4.31 -12.71 10.53
N PHE A 292 4.08 -11.41 10.30
CA PHE A 292 2.81 -10.78 10.62
C PHE A 292 1.64 -11.36 9.81
N ILE A 293 1.82 -11.57 8.49
CA ILE A 293 0.81 -12.21 7.65
C ILE A 293 0.48 -13.60 8.19
N LYS A 294 1.48 -14.43 8.48
CA LYS A 294 1.26 -15.77 9.06
C LYS A 294 0.49 -15.70 10.38
N LYS A 295 0.84 -14.76 11.27
CA LYS A 295 0.18 -14.58 12.57
C LYS A 295 -1.29 -14.21 12.42
N VAL A 296 -1.63 -13.33 11.48
CA VAL A 296 -3.01 -12.88 11.25
C VAL A 296 -3.83 -13.91 10.48
N MET A 297 -3.17 -14.61 9.55
CA MET A 297 -3.80 -15.58 8.66
C MET A 297 -3.74 -17.03 9.18
N ALA A 298 -3.27 -17.25 10.40
CA ALA A 298 -3.27 -18.59 11.05
C ALA A 298 -4.72 -19.15 11.29
#